data_2895504fed51691eabc8ecf164b65162
#
_entry.id   2895504fed51691eabc8ecf164b65162
#
_cell.length_a   1.000
_cell.length_b   1.000
_cell.length_c   1.000
_cell.angle_alpha   90.00
_cell.angle_beta   90.00
_cell.angle_gamma   90.00
#
_symmetry.space_group_name_H-M   'P 1'
#
loop_
_entity.id
_entity.type
_entity.pdbx_description
1 polymer ?
#
loop_
_entity_poly.entity_id
_entity_poly.type
_entity_poly.pdbx_seq_one_letter_code
_entity_poly.pdbx_strand_id
1 'polypeptide(L)'
;MRSYFFHPRFIAGILFGVVLCAGGVHGQAAAPTTPEDREDASATTRTIPLWDGKVPGALGDADEDKPTITIYQPSEEHDAAPAVIVIPGGSYGRLATNHEGRQMANWLNGAGFVAFVLKYRVGPKYHHPIELGDAQRAIRLVRARSKEFFVLPNRIGILGFSAGGHLASTVETHFDGGNLQATDPIERVSSRPDFAVLAYPVISFIADYAHKGSWENLLGRDATPNMRRALSNEFNVTPATPPTFIFSSSTDDVVPPQNSVVFYLALEQAKVPAELHIFQKAPHGVGLDLADPSVGEWSTLLLHWLRANKFLPNPN
;
A
#
# COMPACT_ATOMS: atom_id res chain seq x y z
N MET A 1 -29.47 -33.86 51.77
CA MET A 1 -29.91 -35.27 51.63
C MET A 1 -29.18 -35.83 50.43
N ARG A 2 -28.25 -36.71 50.72
CA ARG A 2 -28.06 -38.10 50.25
C ARG A 2 -27.95 -38.26 48.75
N SER A 3 -27.05 -38.98 48.12
CA SER A 3 -26.00 -39.98 48.48
C SER A 3 -25.38 -40.42 47.17
N TYR A 4 -24.06 -40.48 47.05
CA TYR A 4 -23.14 -41.65 46.95
C TYR A 4 -23.55 -42.72 45.91
N PHE A 5 -22.61 -43.11 45.00
CA PHE A 5 -21.90 -44.42 44.99
C PHE A 5 -21.08 -44.47 43.68
N PHE A 6 -19.76 -44.55 43.76
CA PHE A 6 -18.80 -45.67 43.83
C PHE A 6 -18.41 -46.36 42.50
N HIS A 7 -17.12 -46.42 42.31
CA HIS A 7 -16.29 -47.12 41.30
C HIS A 7 -16.53 -48.64 41.17
N PRO A 8 -15.95 -49.34 40.14
CA PRO A 8 -14.59 -49.83 40.32
C PRO A 8 -13.65 -49.85 39.10
N ARG A 9 -12.37 -49.95 39.46
CA ARG A 9 -11.15 -50.22 38.70
C ARG A 9 -11.18 -51.57 38.00
N PHE A 10 -10.51 -51.68 36.83
CA PHE A 10 -9.78 -52.90 36.43
C PHE A 10 -8.42 -52.56 35.82
N ILE A 11 -7.42 -53.33 36.22
CA ILE A 11 -5.99 -53.32 35.92
C ILE A 11 -5.72 -54.47 34.95
N ALA A 12 -4.70 -54.30 34.11
CA ALA A 12 -3.82 -55.26 33.42
C ALA A 12 -3.84 -55.07 31.88
N GLY A 13 -2.79 -55.07 31.13
CA GLY A 13 -1.49 -55.68 31.28
C GLY A 13 -0.56 -55.14 30.19
N ILE A 14 0.72 -55.20 30.51
CA ILE A 14 1.87 -54.79 29.71
C ILE A 14 2.16 -55.83 28.63
N LEU A 15 2.35 -55.42 27.39
CA LEU A 15 3.12 -56.20 26.40
C LEU A 15 4.11 -55.27 25.67
N PHE A 16 5.40 -55.54 25.89
CA PHE A 16 6.52 -54.97 25.16
C PHE A 16 6.57 -55.59 23.76
N GLY A 17 6.46 -54.77 22.75
CA GLY A 17 6.75 -55.12 21.37
C GLY A 17 7.82 -54.20 20.83
N VAL A 18 9.05 -54.68 20.67
CA VAL A 18 10.16 -54.02 19.97
C VAL A 18 9.86 -54.10 18.47
N VAL A 19 9.74 -52.93 17.80
CA VAL A 19 9.75 -52.86 16.33
C VAL A 19 10.86 -51.89 15.89
N LEU A 20 11.74 -52.43 15.04
CA LEU A 20 12.89 -51.80 14.43
C LEU A 20 12.51 -50.52 13.66
N CYS A 21 13.29 -49.48 13.88
CA CYS A 21 13.30 -48.27 13.05
C CYS A 21 13.81 -48.55 11.64
N ALA A 22 12.95 -48.48 10.63
CA ALA A 22 13.37 -48.23 9.25
C ALA A 22 13.28 -46.74 8.99
N GLY A 23 14.42 -46.11 8.69
CA GLY A 23 14.51 -44.67 8.38
C GLY A 23 13.73 -44.31 7.11
N GLY A 24 12.60 -43.65 7.29
CA GLY A 24 11.88 -43.01 6.22
C GLY A 24 12.30 -41.54 6.15
N VAL A 25 12.89 -41.11 5.04
CA VAL A 25 13.10 -39.70 4.72
C VAL A 25 11.72 -39.07 4.56
N HIS A 26 11.33 -38.28 5.58
CA HIS A 26 10.11 -37.47 5.48
C HIS A 26 10.40 -36.31 4.55
N GLY A 27 9.97 -36.43 3.29
CA GLY A 27 9.78 -35.30 2.41
C GLY A 27 8.78 -34.35 3.11
N GLN A 28 9.22 -33.12 3.39
CA GLN A 28 8.34 -32.05 3.85
C GLN A 28 7.28 -31.83 2.75
N ALA A 29 6.04 -32.25 3.04
CA ALA A 29 4.90 -31.90 2.19
C ALA A 29 4.78 -30.38 2.22
N ALA A 30 4.81 -29.75 1.04
CA ALA A 30 4.51 -28.33 0.90
C ALA A 30 3.14 -28.07 1.52
N ALA A 31 3.06 -26.99 2.32
CA ALA A 31 1.78 -26.54 2.89
C ALA A 31 0.76 -26.36 1.75
N PRO A 32 -0.53 -26.67 1.97
CA PRO A 32 -1.55 -26.48 0.95
C PRO A 32 -1.61 -24.98 0.61
N THR A 33 -1.39 -24.66 -0.69
CA THR A 33 -1.62 -23.32 -1.22
C THR A 33 -3.09 -22.97 -1.04
N THR A 34 -3.36 -21.86 -0.36
CA THR A 34 -4.73 -21.35 -0.23
C THR A 34 -5.26 -20.95 -1.62
N PRO A 35 -6.60 -20.88 -1.79
CA PRO A 35 -7.19 -20.38 -3.05
C PRO A 35 -6.69 -18.98 -3.45
N GLU A 36 -6.18 -18.22 -2.50
CA GLU A 36 -5.60 -16.87 -2.68
C GLU A 36 -4.22 -16.88 -3.38
N ASP A 37 -3.51 -18.03 -3.40
CA ASP A 37 -2.20 -18.18 -4.06
C ASP A 37 -2.31 -18.52 -5.55
N ARG A 38 -3.52 -18.66 -6.10
CA ARG A 38 -3.70 -18.86 -7.55
C ARG A 38 -3.50 -17.51 -8.24
N GLU A 39 -2.43 -17.40 -9.02
CA GLU A 39 -2.24 -16.29 -9.96
C GLU A 39 -3.45 -16.23 -10.90
N ASP A 40 -4.19 -15.10 -10.83
CA ASP A 40 -5.19 -14.80 -11.86
C ASP A 40 -4.46 -14.58 -13.17
N ALA A 41 -4.68 -15.50 -14.12
CA ALA A 41 -3.99 -15.56 -15.42
C ALA A 41 -4.40 -14.43 -16.38
N SER A 42 -5.16 -13.40 -15.93
CA SER A 42 -5.74 -12.37 -16.80
C SER A 42 -4.86 -11.14 -17.02
N ALA A 43 -3.85 -10.89 -16.19
CA ALA A 43 -2.96 -9.74 -16.35
C ALA A 43 -1.52 -10.18 -16.65
N THR A 44 -0.89 -9.56 -17.64
CA THR A 44 0.54 -9.71 -17.86
C THR A 44 1.30 -8.90 -16.83
N THR A 45 2.07 -9.58 -15.96
CA THR A 45 2.87 -8.91 -14.95
C THR A 45 4.36 -8.89 -15.29
N ARG A 46 5.02 -7.76 -15.04
CA ARG A 46 6.48 -7.59 -15.18
C ARG A 46 7.00 -6.76 -14.04
N THR A 47 8.00 -7.23 -13.32
CA THR A 47 8.69 -6.47 -12.29
C THR A 47 9.97 -5.84 -12.83
N ILE A 48 10.18 -4.55 -12.58
CA ILE A 48 11.37 -3.82 -12.98
C ILE A 48 11.95 -3.05 -11.80
N PRO A 49 13.29 -2.85 -11.74
CA PRO A 49 13.91 -2.01 -10.72
C PRO A 49 13.57 -0.53 -10.95
N LEU A 50 13.59 0.26 -9.90
CA LEU A 50 13.43 1.72 -10.01
C LEU A 50 14.69 2.40 -10.57
N TRP A 51 15.86 1.79 -10.43
CA TRP A 51 17.14 2.25 -10.96
C TRP A 51 17.84 1.14 -11.72
N ASP A 52 18.34 1.45 -12.92
CA ASP A 52 19.07 0.49 -13.78
C ASP A 52 20.52 0.21 -13.29
N GLY A 53 20.94 0.79 -12.19
CA GLY A 53 22.30 0.66 -11.64
C GLY A 53 22.29 0.75 -10.11
N LYS A 54 23.28 1.49 -9.58
CA LYS A 54 23.39 1.67 -8.14
C LYS A 54 22.19 2.41 -7.58
N VAL A 55 21.52 1.77 -6.61
CA VAL A 55 20.37 2.35 -5.92
C VAL A 55 20.85 3.42 -4.92
N PRO A 56 20.36 4.67 -5.00
CA PRO A 56 20.74 5.72 -4.05
C PRO A 56 20.44 5.32 -2.60
N GLY A 57 21.40 5.49 -1.70
CA GLY A 57 21.24 5.16 -0.29
C GLY A 57 21.11 3.68 0.04
N ALA A 58 21.36 2.75 -0.90
CA ALA A 58 21.35 1.32 -0.61
C ALA A 58 22.48 0.94 0.34
N LEU A 59 22.16 0.14 1.35
CA LEU A 59 23.09 -0.36 2.39
C LEU A 59 23.65 -1.74 2.05
N GLY A 60 23.24 -2.33 0.94
CA GLY A 60 23.65 -3.64 0.44
C GLY A 60 23.06 -3.94 -0.94
N ASP A 61 23.13 -5.22 -1.32
CA ASP A 61 22.64 -5.74 -2.61
C ASP A 61 21.57 -6.83 -2.46
N ALA A 62 21.04 -7.03 -1.25
CA ALA A 62 19.96 -7.97 -1.00
C ALA A 62 18.66 -7.50 -1.68
N ASP A 63 17.66 -8.38 -1.75
CA ASP A 63 16.38 -8.05 -2.36
C ASP A 63 15.66 -6.88 -1.66
N GLU A 64 15.83 -6.75 -0.34
CA GLU A 64 15.30 -5.63 0.46
C GLU A 64 15.97 -4.27 0.15
N ASP A 65 17.16 -4.26 -0.46
CA ASP A 65 17.91 -3.06 -0.86
C ASP A 65 17.50 -2.56 -2.25
N LYS A 66 16.70 -3.35 -2.98
CA LYS A 66 16.32 -3.12 -4.38
C LYS A 66 14.84 -2.78 -4.48
N PRO A 67 14.47 -1.51 -4.47
CA PRO A 67 13.10 -1.10 -4.70
C PRO A 67 12.71 -1.35 -6.17
N THR A 68 11.48 -1.85 -6.35
CA THR A 68 10.96 -2.24 -7.67
C THR A 68 9.53 -1.79 -7.85
N ILE A 69 9.06 -1.77 -9.10
CA ILE A 69 7.63 -1.73 -9.41
C ILE A 69 7.23 -2.98 -10.18
N THR A 70 6.10 -3.58 -9.78
CA THR A 70 5.45 -4.65 -10.55
C THR A 70 4.33 -4.02 -11.37
N ILE A 71 4.40 -4.18 -12.68
CA ILE A 71 3.49 -3.60 -13.67
C ILE A 71 2.37 -4.60 -13.91
N TYR A 72 1.14 -4.13 -13.79
CA TYR A 72 -0.09 -4.87 -14.11
C TYR A 72 -0.75 -4.15 -15.28
N GLN A 73 -0.65 -4.77 -16.46
CA GLN A 73 -1.28 -4.24 -17.68
C GLN A 73 -2.55 -5.04 -17.99
N PRO A 74 -3.59 -4.39 -18.54
CA PRO A 74 -4.72 -5.12 -19.12
C PRO A 74 -4.23 -6.21 -20.08
N SER A 75 -4.94 -7.33 -20.14
CA SER A 75 -4.58 -8.49 -20.98
C SER A 75 -4.78 -8.23 -22.48
N GLU A 76 -5.59 -7.26 -22.83
CA GLU A 76 -5.89 -6.87 -24.19
C GLU A 76 -5.05 -5.66 -24.64
N GLU A 77 -4.84 -5.52 -25.94
CA GLU A 77 -4.21 -4.34 -26.52
C GLU A 77 -5.09 -3.11 -26.22
N HIS A 78 -4.48 -2.07 -25.68
CA HIS A 78 -5.20 -0.88 -25.27
C HIS A 78 -4.45 0.40 -25.68
N ASP A 79 -5.20 1.47 -25.90
CA ASP A 79 -4.66 2.82 -26.04
C ASP A 79 -4.01 3.29 -24.73
N ALA A 80 -3.31 4.43 -24.78
CA ALA A 80 -2.73 5.01 -23.58
C ALA A 80 -3.81 5.27 -22.51
N ALA A 81 -3.65 4.65 -21.34
CA ALA A 81 -4.59 4.64 -20.23
C ALA A 81 -4.09 5.50 -19.06
N PRO A 82 -4.95 5.92 -18.14
CA PRO A 82 -4.51 6.47 -16.86
C PRO A 82 -3.76 5.41 -16.05
N ALA A 83 -2.92 5.85 -15.13
CA ALA A 83 -2.11 4.94 -14.30
C ALA A 83 -2.28 5.21 -12.81
N VAL A 84 -2.08 4.17 -11.99
CA VAL A 84 -2.02 4.30 -10.54
C VAL A 84 -0.81 3.56 -9.99
N ILE A 85 -0.01 4.26 -9.18
CA ILE A 85 1.04 3.64 -8.37
C ILE A 85 0.42 3.25 -7.04
N VAL A 86 0.36 1.95 -6.77
CA VAL A 86 -0.19 1.36 -5.56
C VAL A 86 0.91 1.19 -4.54
N ILE A 87 0.72 1.76 -3.35
CA ILE A 87 1.66 1.73 -2.23
C ILE A 87 1.05 0.91 -1.09
N PRO A 88 1.47 -0.35 -0.92
CA PRO A 88 0.99 -1.19 0.18
C PRO A 88 1.39 -0.64 1.54
N GLY A 89 0.55 -0.87 2.55
CA GLY A 89 0.85 -0.60 3.94
C GLY A 89 1.75 -1.65 4.58
N GLY A 90 1.80 -1.66 5.92
CA GLY A 90 2.60 -2.56 6.73
C GLY A 90 3.49 -1.85 7.73
N SER A 91 3.04 -0.68 8.20
CA SER A 91 3.68 0.12 9.27
C SER A 91 5.12 0.53 8.97
N TYR A 92 5.53 0.61 7.70
CA TYR A 92 6.92 0.81 7.27
C TYR A 92 7.91 -0.27 7.71
N GLY A 93 7.46 -1.37 8.29
CA GLY A 93 8.31 -2.51 8.69
C GLY A 93 8.16 -3.74 7.79
N ARG A 94 7.16 -3.74 6.92
CA ARG A 94 6.85 -4.77 5.91
C ARG A 94 5.93 -4.20 4.85
N LEU A 95 5.61 -4.99 3.83
CA LEU A 95 4.68 -4.60 2.77
C LEU A 95 3.55 -5.63 2.64
N ALA A 96 2.30 -5.16 2.66
CA ALA A 96 1.09 -5.97 2.48
C ALA A 96 0.79 -6.16 0.97
N THR A 97 1.70 -6.78 0.24
CA THR A 97 1.73 -6.82 -1.23
C THR A 97 0.59 -7.59 -1.88
N ASN A 98 -0.12 -8.45 -1.14
CA ASN A 98 -1.24 -9.20 -1.69
C ASN A 98 -2.53 -8.36 -1.71
N HIS A 99 -3.20 -8.17 -0.55
CA HIS A 99 -4.53 -7.53 -0.50
C HIS A 99 -4.48 -6.00 -0.72
N GLU A 100 -3.38 -5.33 -0.38
CA GLU A 100 -3.16 -3.90 -0.62
C GLU A 100 -2.26 -3.62 -1.84
N GLY A 101 -1.82 -4.67 -2.55
CA GLY A 101 -1.00 -4.58 -3.76
C GLY A 101 -1.66 -5.27 -4.94
N ARG A 102 -1.42 -6.58 -5.09
CA ARG A 102 -1.88 -7.39 -6.24
C ARG A 102 -3.39 -7.33 -6.47
N GLN A 103 -4.19 -7.51 -5.41
CA GLN A 103 -5.65 -7.49 -5.55
C GLN A 103 -6.15 -6.11 -6.01
N MET A 104 -5.58 -5.04 -5.43
CA MET A 104 -5.90 -3.68 -5.85
C MET A 104 -5.47 -3.40 -7.30
N ALA A 105 -4.29 -3.87 -7.71
CA ALA A 105 -3.81 -3.69 -9.08
C ALA A 105 -4.71 -4.41 -10.11
N ASN A 106 -5.15 -5.63 -9.82
CA ASN A 106 -6.08 -6.36 -10.69
C ASN A 106 -7.44 -5.64 -10.80
N TRP A 107 -7.95 -5.11 -9.69
CA TRP A 107 -9.19 -4.34 -9.69
C TRP A 107 -9.05 -3.07 -10.54
N LEU A 108 -7.93 -2.34 -10.40
CA LEU A 108 -7.63 -1.16 -11.22
C LEU A 108 -7.55 -1.47 -12.70
N ASN A 109 -6.96 -2.63 -13.08
CA ASN A 109 -6.95 -3.07 -14.48
C ASN A 109 -8.38 -3.27 -15.01
N GLY A 110 -9.24 -3.93 -14.24
CA GLY A 110 -10.65 -4.08 -14.59
C GLY A 110 -11.40 -2.75 -14.72
N ALA A 111 -10.91 -1.71 -14.06
CA ALA A 111 -11.43 -0.34 -14.16
C ALA A 111 -10.80 0.50 -15.30
N GLY A 112 -9.84 -0.05 -16.05
CA GLY A 112 -9.19 0.61 -17.18
C GLY A 112 -7.91 1.40 -16.86
N PHE A 113 -7.25 1.10 -15.74
CA PHE A 113 -5.94 1.66 -15.38
C PHE A 113 -4.81 0.69 -15.68
N VAL A 114 -3.63 1.21 -16.02
CA VAL A 114 -2.37 0.49 -15.82
C VAL A 114 -1.95 0.67 -14.37
N ALA A 115 -1.78 -0.42 -13.63
CA ALA A 115 -1.41 -0.36 -12.23
C ALA A 115 0.05 -0.76 -12.00
N PHE A 116 0.68 -0.11 -11.03
CA PHE A 116 2.09 -0.30 -10.67
C PHE A 116 2.19 -0.53 -9.17
N VAL A 117 2.47 -1.75 -8.72
CA VAL A 117 2.66 -2.02 -7.29
C VAL A 117 4.09 -1.73 -6.89
N LEU A 118 4.27 -0.78 -5.98
CA LEU A 118 5.56 -0.35 -5.49
C LEU A 118 6.05 -1.25 -4.35
N LYS A 119 7.24 -1.84 -4.52
CA LYS A 119 8.05 -2.38 -3.45
C LYS A 119 9.06 -1.31 -3.06
N TYR A 120 8.79 -0.55 -2.02
CA TYR A 120 9.71 0.44 -1.46
C TYR A 120 10.51 -0.14 -0.30
N ARG A 121 11.66 0.45 0.01
CA ARG A 121 12.51 0.05 1.13
C ARG A 121 11.84 0.42 2.46
N VAL A 122 12.06 -0.38 3.50
CA VAL A 122 11.36 -0.24 4.78
C VAL A 122 12.30 -0.35 5.98
N GLY A 123 11.83 0.14 7.14
CA GLY A 123 12.52 0.01 8.41
C GLY A 123 12.58 -1.45 8.92
N PRO A 124 13.44 -1.72 9.92
CA PRO A 124 14.34 -0.78 10.58
C PRO A 124 15.64 -0.49 9.81
N LYS A 125 15.84 -1.10 8.64
CA LYS A 125 17.06 -0.94 7.83
C LYS A 125 17.11 0.42 7.12
N TYR A 126 15.95 0.89 6.69
CA TYR A 126 15.79 2.16 5.98
C TYR A 126 14.86 3.10 6.72
N HIS A 127 15.19 4.38 6.68
CA HIS A 127 14.42 5.45 7.30
C HIS A 127 14.25 6.62 6.31
N HIS A 128 13.31 7.49 6.62
CA HIS A 128 13.12 8.72 5.86
C HIS A 128 14.47 9.47 5.66
N PRO A 129 14.77 9.94 4.43
CA PRO A 129 13.85 10.12 3.28
C PRO A 129 13.90 8.99 2.22
N ILE A 130 14.39 7.81 2.53
CA ILE A 130 14.62 6.75 1.55
C ILE A 130 13.30 6.30 0.92
N GLU A 131 12.27 6.05 1.72
CA GLU A 131 10.94 5.60 1.27
C GLU A 131 10.27 6.65 0.38
N LEU A 132 10.39 7.94 0.74
CA LEU A 132 9.91 9.04 -0.08
C LEU A 132 10.63 9.09 -1.43
N GLY A 133 11.95 8.92 -1.43
CA GLY A 133 12.75 8.87 -2.66
C GLY A 133 12.32 7.73 -3.59
N ASP A 134 12.05 6.55 -3.04
CA ASP A 134 11.57 5.40 -3.80
C ASP A 134 10.20 5.69 -4.46
N ALA A 135 9.26 6.27 -3.70
CA ALA A 135 7.92 6.58 -4.20
C ALA A 135 7.94 7.71 -5.24
N GLN A 136 8.73 8.77 -5.03
CA GLN A 136 8.93 9.84 -6.01
C GLN A 136 9.56 9.30 -7.30
N ARG A 137 10.56 8.41 -7.16
CA ARG A 137 11.21 7.76 -8.31
C ARG A 137 10.23 6.91 -9.11
N ALA A 138 9.32 6.19 -8.45
CA ALA A 138 8.30 5.40 -9.13
C ALA A 138 7.39 6.27 -10.00
N ILE A 139 6.93 7.42 -9.50
CA ILE A 139 6.11 8.36 -10.29
C ILE A 139 6.90 8.89 -11.49
N ARG A 140 8.15 9.33 -11.27
CA ARG A 140 9.01 9.82 -12.34
C ARG A 140 9.27 8.76 -13.41
N LEU A 141 9.55 7.53 -12.99
CA LEU A 141 9.80 6.41 -13.89
C LEU A 141 8.59 6.16 -14.80
N VAL A 142 7.39 6.06 -14.23
CA VAL A 142 6.15 5.85 -14.99
C VAL A 142 5.89 7.03 -15.93
N ARG A 143 6.09 8.26 -15.48
CA ARG A 143 5.89 9.47 -16.29
C ARG A 143 6.90 9.58 -17.41
N ALA A 144 8.18 9.36 -17.17
CA ALA A 144 9.24 9.45 -18.17
C ALA A 144 9.13 8.35 -19.23
N ARG A 145 8.69 7.14 -18.82
CA ARG A 145 8.54 5.97 -19.70
C ARG A 145 7.07 5.71 -20.09
N SER A 146 6.22 6.74 -20.04
CA SER A 146 4.78 6.64 -20.28
C SER A 146 4.42 6.00 -21.62
N LYS A 147 5.18 6.26 -22.69
CA LYS A 147 5.00 5.63 -24.00
C LYS A 147 5.26 4.12 -23.96
N GLU A 148 6.28 3.67 -23.25
CA GLU A 148 6.61 2.25 -23.09
C GLU A 148 5.50 1.49 -22.34
N PHE A 149 4.90 2.14 -21.37
CA PHE A 149 3.87 1.54 -20.53
C PHE A 149 2.44 1.80 -21.04
N PHE A 150 2.29 2.45 -22.18
CA PHE A 150 0.98 2.88 -22.71
C PHE A 150 0.16 3.66 -21.69
N VAL A 151 0.80 4.66 -21.04
CA VAL A 151 0.22 5.48 -19.98
C VAL A 151 0.09 6.93 -20.43
N LEU A 152 -0.99 7.59 -20.00
CA LEU A 152 -1.16 9.04 -20.14
C LEU A 152 -0.29 9.77 -19.10
N PRO A 153 0.77 10.51 -19.49
CA PRO A 153 1.75 11.08 -18.56
C PRO A 153 1.20 12.15 -17.61
N ASN A 154 0.00 12.65 -17.88
CA ASN A 154 -0.74 13.66 -17.10
C ASN A 154 -1.96 13.06 -16.37
N ARG A 155 -2.03 11.73 -16.24
CA ARG A 155 -3.06 11.00 -15.49
C ARG A 155 -2.43 9.86 -14.69
N ILE A 156 -1.42 10.18 -13.88
CA ILE A 156 -0.72 9.24 -13.03
C ILE A 156 -1.08 9.55 -11.58
N GLY A 157 -1.90 8.70 -10.99
CA GLY A 157 -2.29 8.79 -9.59
C GLY A 157 -1.41 7.95 -8.67
N ILE A 158 -1.58 8.20 -7.38
CA ILE A 158 -0.97 7.42 -6.30
C ILE A 158 -2.09 6.89 -5.40
N LEU A 159 -2.01 5.62 -5.01
CA LEU A 159 -2.97 5.01 -4.08
C LEU A 159 -2.22 4.34 -2.95
N GLY A 160 -2.45 4.78 -1.71
CA GLY A 160 -1.75 4.23 -0.55
C GLY A 160 -2.67 3.75 0.55
N PHE A 161 -2.30 2.64 1.16
CA PHE A 161 -3.02 2.00 2.26
C PHE A 161 -2.29 2.16 3.59
N SER A 162 -2.96 2.52 4.68
CA SER A 162 -2.36 2.54 6.02
C SER A 162 -1.05 3.36 6.07
N ALA A 163 0.08 2.76 6.41
CA ALA A 163 1.40 3.40 6.31
C ALA A 163 1.79 3.75 4.86
N GLY A 164 1.35 2.98 3.86
CA GLY A 164 1.45 3.35 2.45
C GLY A 164 0.61 4.57 2.11
N GLY A 165 -0.52 4.79 2.80
CA GLY A 165 -1.31 6.03 2.75
C GLY A 165 -0.54 7.22 3.31
N HIS A 166 0.24 7.02 4.38
CA HIS A 166 1.17 8.03 4.87
C HIS A 166 2.23 8.36 3.81
N LEU A 167 2.85 7.36 3.19
CA LEU A 167 3.83 7.60 2.14
C LEU A 167 3.21 8.31 0.93
N ALA A 168 2.00 7.94 0.52
CA ALA A 168 1.26 8.61 -0.54
C ALA A 168 0.98 10.07 -0.20
N SER A 169 0.49 10.37 1.02
CA SER A 169 0.25 11.74 1.48
C SER A 169 1.56 12.53 1.64
N THR A 170 2.68 11.86 1.98
CA THR A 170 3.99 12.50 2.00
C THR A 170 4.43 12.88 0.57
N VAL A 171 4.25 12.00 -0.41
CA VAL A 171 4.58 12.31 -1.82
C VAL A 171 3.74 13.48 -2.34
N GLU A 172 2.42 13.47 -2.10
CA GLU A 172 1.52 14.52 -2.61
C GLU A 172 1.71 15.89 -1.94
N THR A 173 2.42 15.94 -0.80
CA THR A 173 2.73 17.20 -0.10
C THR A 173 4.21 17.62 -0.23
N HIS A 174 5.10 16.70 -0.64
CA HIS A 174 6.55 16.93 -0.76
C HIS A 174 7.10 16.62 -2.17
N PHE A 175 6.27 16.72 -3.18
CA PHE A 175 6.71 16.55 -4.57
C PHE A 175 7.60 17.69 -5.04
N ASP A 176 8.31 17.48 -6.15
CA ASP A 176 9.04 18.51 -6.87
C ASP A 176 8.82 18.44 -8.39
N GLY A 177 9.26 19.48 -9.08
CA GLY A 177 9.11 19.62 -10.54
C GLY A 177 10.11 18.80 -11.37
N GLY A 178 11.04 18.09 -10.73
CA GLY A 178 12.18 17.44 -11.38
C GLY A 178 13.38 18.38 -11.58
N ASN A 179 14.53 17.79 -11.88
CA ASN A 179 15.77 18.52 -12.16
C ASN A 179 16.13 18.40 -13.65
N LEU A 180 15.85 19.42 -14.45
CA LEU A 180 16.14 19.44 -15.89
C LEU A 180 17.60 19.21 -16.25
N GLN A 181 18.53 19.45 -15.31
CA GLN A 181 19.96 19.26 -15.49
C GLN A 181 20.46 17.87 -15.03
N ALA A 182 19.57 17.01 -14.52
CA ALA A 182 19.94 15.67 -14.10
C ALA A 182 20.49 14.85 -15.28
N THR A 183 21.52 14.05 -15.04
CA THR A 183 22.06 13.12 -16.05
C THR A 183 21.07 12.02 -16.37
N ASP A 184 20.37 11.50 -15.36
CA ASP A 184 19.27 10.55 -15.53
C ASP A 184 18.03 11.28 -16.04
N PRO A 185 17.50 10.94 -17.24
CA PRO A 185 16.33 11.60 -17.79
C PRO A 185 15.05 11.38 -16.95
N ILE A 186 14.99 10.32 -16.14
CA ILE A 186 13.87 10.07 -15.24
C ILE A 186 13.78 11.13 -14.15
N GLU A 187 14.90 11.65 -13.67
CA GLU A 187 14.93 12.72 -12.65
C GLU A 187 14.57 14.11 -13.20
N ARG A 188 14.38 14.25 -14.52
CA ARG A 188 14.01 15.53 -15.16
C ARG A 188 12.53 15.84 -15.11
N VAL A 189 11.69 14.84 -14.80
CA VAL A 189 10.23 15.00 -14.76
C VAL A 189 9.71 15.11 -13.33
N SER A 190 8.53 15.73 -13.19
CA SER A 190 7.90 15.95 -11.88
C SER A 190 7.55 14.65 -11.17
N SER A 191 7.75 14.63 -9.85
CA SER A 191 7.27 13.59 -8.93
C SER A 191 5.85 13.85 -8.41
N ARG A 192 5.19 14.96 -8.82
CA ARG A 192 3.82 15.26 -8.40
C ARG A 192 2.84 14.27 -9.00
N PRO A 193 2.06 13.53 -8.20
CA PRO A 193 0.95 12.75 -8.73
C PRO A 193 -0.16 13.68 -9.26
N ASP A 194 -0.95 13.22 -10.23
CA ASP A 194 -2.04 14.01 -10.78
C ASP A 194 -3.29 13.93 -9.91
N PHE A 195 -3.41 12.87 -9.11
CA PHE A 195 -4.41 12.68 -8.05
C PHE A 195 -3.88 11.71 -6.99
N ALA A 196 -4.50 11.71 -5.81
CA ALA A 196 -4.18 10.78 -4.74
C ALA A 196 -5.43 10.05 -4.22
N VAL A 197 -5.23 8.83 -3.75
CA VAL A 197 -6.22 8.00 -3.06
C VAL A 197 -5.61 7.47 -1.77
N LEU A 198 -6.23 7.77 -0.65
CA LEU A 198 -5.74 7.41 0.67
C LEU A 198 -6.74 6.49 1.37
N ALA A 199 -6.35 5.25 1.54
CA ALA A 199 -7.16 4.21 2.17
C ALA A 199 -6.75 4.06 3.65
N TYR A 200 -7.64 4.40 4.57
CA TYR A 200 -7.40 4.37 6.03
C TYR A 200 -5.97 4.82 6.41
N PRO A 201 -5.55 6.00 5.91
CA PRO A 201 -4.15 6.41 5.96
C PRO A 201 -3.69 6.77 7.37
N VAL A 202 -2.45 6.43 7.70
CA VAL A 202 -1.71 7.14 8.74
C VAL A 202 -1.40 8.54 8.22
N ILE A 203 -1.57 9.58 9.04
CA ILE A 203 -1.33 10.98 8.66
C ILE A 203 -0.50 11.70 9.73
N SER A 204 -1.02 11.79 10.95
CA SER A 204 -0.36 12.51 12.03
C SER A 204 0.61 11.60 12.79
N PHE A 205 1.82 12.10 13.05
CA PHE A 205 2.80 11.45 13.92
C PHE A 205 2.94 12.13 15.28
N ILE A 206 2.16 13.19 15.52
CA ILE A 206 2.21 13.94 16.80
C ILE A 206 0.92 13.89 17.62
N ALA A 207 -0.20 13.53 17.00
CA ALA A 207 -1.50 13.43 17.67
C ALA A 207 -1.55 12.25 18.65
N ASP A 208 -2.50 12.28 19.61
CA ASP A 208 -2.70 11.21 20.58
C ASP A 208 -3.09 9.88 19.92
N TYR A 209 -3.70 9.95 18.74
CA TYR A 209 -4.08 8.81 17.89
C TYR A 209 -3.02 8.43 16.85
N ALA A 210 -1.79 8.97 16.94
CA ALA A 210 -0.72 8.66 16.02
C ALA A 210 -0.35 7.18 16.05
N HIS A 211 -0.23 6.55 14.87
CA HIS A 211 0.20 5.16 14.79
C HIS A 211 1.69 5.01 15.08
N LYS A 212 2.01 4.62 16.33
CA LYS A 212 3.37 4.55 16.86
C LYS A 212 4.30 3.69 16.02
N GLY A 213 3.85 2.48 15.61
CA GLY A 213 4.67 1.57 14.82
C GLY A 213 5.15 2.19 13.50
N SER A 214 4.30 3.00 12.84
CA SER A 214 4.66 3.64 11.57
C SER A 214 5.74 4.69 11.75
N TRP A 215 5.62 5.61 12.74
CA TRP A 215 6.65 6.62 12.89
C TRP A 215 7.96 6.06 13.46
N GLU A 216 7.93 5.04 14.33
CA GLU A 216 9.14 4.39 14.84
C GLU A 216 9.93 3.69 13.71
N ASN A 217 9.23 2.98 12.81
CA ASN A 217 9.88 2.32 11.68
C ASN A 217 10.40 3.33 10.64
N LEU A 218 9.65 4.41 10.37
CA LEU A 218 10.03 5.40 9.37
C LEU A 218 11.14 6.34 9.84
N LEU A 219 11.11 6.77 11.10
CA LEU A 219 11.99 7.81 11.65
C LEU A 219 13.04 7.30 12.64
N GLY A 220 12.88 6.06 13.11
CA GLY A 220 13.66 5.54 14.25
C GLY A 220 13.02 5.89 15.60
N ARG A 221 13.35 5.09 16.61
CA ARG A 221 12.78 5.24 17.98
C ARG A 221 13.18 6.54 18.66
N ASP A 222 14.29 7.13 18.26
CA ASP A 222 14.83 8.39 18.80
C ASP A 222 14.29 9.62 18.06
N ALA A 223 13.25 9.45 17.24
CA ALA A 223 12.65 10.55 16.48
C ALA A 223 12.14 11.67 17.39
N THR A 224 12.67 12.87 17.17
CA THR A 224 12.28 14.06 17.92
C THR A 224 10.85 14.51 17.59
N PRO A 225 10.16 15.27 18.47
CA PRO A 225 8.86 15.85 18.14
C PRO A 225 8.88 16.68 16.85
N ASN A 226 9.96 17.36 16.54
CA ASN A 226 10.09 18.15 15.31
C ASN A 226 10.15 17.27 14.07
N MET A 227 10.89 16.16 14.10
CA MET A 227 10.91 15.19 13.00
C MET A 227 9.51 14.60 12.76
N ARG A 228 8.83 14.19 13.81
CA ARG A 228 7.45 13.67 13.72
C ARG A 228 6.48 14.72 13.19
N ARG A 229 6.60 15.99 13.64
CA ARG A 229 5.77 17.09 13.13
C ARG A 229 6.04 17.36 11.63
N ALA A 230 7.29 17.32 11.19
CA ALA A 230 7.65 17.54 9.80
C ALA A 230 7.01 16.52 8.84
N LEU A 231 6.76 15.30 9.33
CA LEU A 231 6.07 14.24 8.58
C LEU A 231 4.63 13.97 9.08
N SER A 232 4.03 14.91 9.79
CA SER A 232 2.58 14.97 10.00
C SER A 232 1.98 15.76 8.86
N ASN A 233 1.46 15.02 7.86
CA ASN A 233 1.17 15.57 6.53
C ASN A 233 0.02 16.58 6.50
N GLU A 234 -0.82 16.62 7.52
CA GLU A 234 -1.84 17.65 7.71
C GLU A 234 -1.27 19.07 7.79
N PHE A 235 0.02 19.22 8.13
CA PHE A 235 0.71 20.52 8.18
C PHE A 235 1.41 20.90 6.88
N ASN A 236 1.49 19.99 5.93
CA ASN A 236 2.28 20.15 4.71
C ASN A 236 1.42 20.36 3.44
N VAL A 237 0.10 20.38 3.61
CA VAL A 237 -0.84 20.63 2.52
C VAL A 237 -0.70 22.06 2.00
N THR A 238 -0.66 22.20 0.68
CA THR A 238 -0.59 23.49 -0.02
C THR A 238 -1.64 23.56 -1.15
N PRO A 239 -1.93 24.71 -1.73
CA PRO A 239 -2.80 24.79 -2.91
C PRO A 239 -2.29 23.99 -4.13
N ALA A 240 -1.02 23.57 -4.14
CA ALA A 240 -0.45 22.73 -5.19
C ALA A 240 -0.59 21.23 -4.94
N THR A 241 -1.06 20.81 -3.75
CA THR A 241 -1.39 19.41 -3.43
C THR A 241 -2.44 18.91 -4.42
N PRO A 242 -2.33 17.68 -4.97
CA PRO A 242 -3.28 17.18 -5.96
C PRO A 242 -4.67 16.88 -5.35
N PRO A 243 -5.73 16.80 -6.18
CA PRO A 243 -7.04 16.31 -5.76
C PRO A 243 -6.95 14.95 -5.09
N THR A 244 -7.66 14.76 -3.96
CA THR A 244 -7.49 13.60 -3.09
C THR A 244 -8.82 12.97 -2.71
N PHE A 245 -8.91 11.64 -2.87
CA PHE A 245 -9.98 10.80 -2.35
C PHE A 245 -9.51 10.06 -1.10
N ILE A 246 -10.33 10.05 -0.04
CA ILE A 246 -9.95 9.46 1.25
C ILE A 246 -11.10 8.57 1.74
N PHE A 247 -10.77 7.38 2.28
CA PHE A 247 -11.74 6.64 3.06
C PHE A 247 -11.14 6.04 4.34
N SER A 248 -11.98 5.83 5.33
CA SER A 248 -11.65 5.19 6.61
C SER A 248 -12.89 4.61 7.28
N SER A 249 -12.74 4.00 8.46
CA SER A 249 -13.82 3.44 9.26
C SER A 249 -13.83 3.99 10.68
N SER A 250 -15.04 4.20 11.23
CA SER A 250 -15.21 4.66 12.61
C SER A 250 -14.77 3.61 13.66
N THR A 251 -14.65 2.34 13.28
CA THR A 251 -14.23 1.26 14.18
C THR A 251 -12.80 0.78 13.91
N ASP A 252 -12.02 1.53 13.12
CA ASP A 252 -10.59 1.27 12.96
C ASP A 252 -9.86 1.70 14.25
N ASP A 253 -9.40 0.71 15.02
CA ASP A 253 -8.69 0.87 16.30
C ASP A 253 -7.16 0.87 16.14
N VAL A 254 -6.65 0.60 14.94
CA VAL A 254 -5.22 0.63 14.60
C VAL A 254 -4.82 2.01 14.08
N VAL A 255 -5.57 2.54 13.11
CA VAL A 255 -5.40 3.88 12.55
C VAL A 255 -6.73 4.62 12.63
N PRO A 256 -6.99 5.32 13.75
CA PRO A 256 -8.26 6.00 13.98
C PRO A 256 -8.61 6.99 12.87
N PRO A 257 -9.91 7.13 12.51
CA PRO A 257 -10.39 7.94 11.39
C PRO A 257 -10.04 9.44 11.52
N GLN A 258 -9.64 9.89 12.70
CA GLN A 258 -9.15 11.25 12.92
C GLN A 258 -7.96 11.59 12.01
N ASN A 259 -7.13 10.61 11.64
CA ASN A 259 -6.07 10.79 10.64
C ASN A 259 -6.65 11.30 9.30
N SER A 260 -7.68 10.63 8.80
CA SER A 260 -8.37 11.02 7.56
C SER A 260 -9.07 12.37 7.68
N VAL A 261 -9.70 12.64 8.82
CA VAL A 261 -10.43 13.90 9.07
C VAL A 261 -9.48 15.10 9.08
N VAL A 262 -8.35 15.02 9.80
CA VAL A 262 -7.44 16.19 9.89
C VAL A 262 -6.78 16.49 8.54
N PHE A 263 -6.50 15.46 7.73
CA PHE A 263 -5.96 15.67 6.40
C PHE A 263 -6.99 16.27 5.43
N TYR A 264 -8.22 15.77 5.46
CA TYR A 264 -9.33 16.35 4.69
C TYR A 264 -9.54 17.82 5.04
N LEU A 265 -9.56 18.20 6.32
CA LEU A 265 -9.70 19.59 6.75
C LEU A 265 -8.54 20.46 6.27
N ALA A 266 -7.32 19.93 6.22
CA ALA A 266 -6.17 20.65 5.68
C ALA A 266 -6.29 20.88 4.17
N LEU A 267 -6.79 19.86 3.41
CA LEU A 267 -7.08 19.98 1.98
C LEU A 267 -8.16 21.03 1.71
N GLU A 268 -9.26 21.01 2.47
CA GLU A 268 -10.34 22.00 2.38
C GLU A 268 -9.83 23.43 2.66
N GLN A 269 -9.03 23.60 3.72
CA GLN A 269 -8.42 24.89 4.04
C GLN A 269 -7.53 25.41 2.91
N ALA A 270 -6.78 24.52 2.25
CA ALA A 270 -5.94 24.85 1.12
C ALA A 270 -6.71 24.98 -0.22
N LYS A 271 -8.04 24.74 -0.21
CA LYS A 271 -8.93 24.72 -1.40
C LYS A 271 -8.52 23.67 -2.43
N VAL A 272 -7.98 22.57 -1.99
CA VAL A 272 -7.69 21.40 -2.80
C VAL A 272 -8.97 20.57 -2.90
N PRO A 273 -9.41 20.15 -4.11
CA PRO A 273 -10.57 19.29 -4.27
C PRO A 273 -10.35 17.97 -3.52
N ALA A 274 -11.22 17.64 -2.58
CA ALA A 274 -11.11 16.44 -1.77
C ALA A 274 -12.47 15.81 -1.51
N GLU A 275 -12.50 14.47 -1.37
CA GLU A 275 -13.69 13.72 -0.98
C GLU A 275 -13.31 12.74 0.15
N LEU A 276 -14.10 12.72 1.23
CA LEU A 276 -13.87 11.87 2.40
C LEU A 276 -15.10 11.00 2.67
N HIS A 277 -14.87 9.69 2.81
CA HIS A 277 -15.87 8.72 3.25
C HIS A 277 -15.44 8.04 4.56
N ILE A 278 -16.30 8.06 5.56
CA ILE A 278 -16.08 7.34 6.82
C ILE A 278 -17.19 6.33 7.00
N PHE A 279 -16.87 5.06 6.83
CA PHE A 279 -17.80 3.96 7.02
C PHE A 279 -18.03 3.69 8.51
N GLN A 280 -19.25 3.29 8.87
CA GLN A 280 -19.59 3.09 10.27
C GLN A 280 -18.76 1.97 10.91
N LYS A 281 -18.51 0.88 10.16
CA LYS A 281 -17.87 -0.32 10.70
C LYS A 281 -17.02 -1.02 9.64
N ALA A 282 -15.73 -1.11 9.90
CA ALA A 282 -14.79 -2.01 9.25
C ALA A 282 -13.53 -2.11 10.10
N PRO A 283 -12.82 -3.24 10.15
CA PRO A 283 -11.51 -3.33 10.78
C PRO A 283 -10.44 -2.58 9.96
N HIS A 284 -9.25 -2.40 10.52
CA HIS A 284 -8.11 -1.90 9.78
C HIS A 284 -7.62 -2.89 8.72
N GLY A 285 -7.13 -2.40 7.58
CA GLY A 285 -6.46 -3.24 6.59
C GLY A 285 -7.41 -4.03 5.68
N VAL A 286 -8.61 -3.52 5.43
CA VAL A 286 -9.64 -4.22 4.63
C VAL A 286 -9.26 -4.40 3.15
N GLY A 287 -8.33 -3.60 2.61
CA GLY A 287 -8.09 -3.62 1.16
C GLY A 287 -9.33 -3.25 0.36
N LEU A 288 -9.70 -4.05 -0.64
CA LEU A 288 -10.92 -3.85 -1.43
C LEU A 288 -12.19 -4.25 -0.68
N ASP A 289 -12.16 -5.37 0.03
CA ASP A 289 -13.28 -5.99 0.77
C ASP A 289 -14.62 -5.99 0.01
N LEU A 290 -14.61 -6.38 -1.24
CA LEU A 290 -15.78 -6.36 -2.12
C LEU A 290 -16.95 -7.22 -1.63
N ALA A 291 -16.71 -8.10 -0.67
CA ALA A 291 -17.74 -8.94 -0.08
C ALA A 291 -18.57 -8.22 1.01
N ASP A 292 -18.03 -7.17 1.63
CA ASP A 292 -18.77 -6.36 2.59
C ASP A 292 -19.65 -5.33 1.86
N PRO A 293 -20.99 -5.36 2.06
CA PRO A 293 -21.93 -4.50 1.34
C PRO A 293 -21.85 -3.01 1.77
N SER A 294 -21.10 -2.69 2.81
CA SER A 294 -20.91 -1.32 3.30
C SER A 294 -19.53 -0.79 2.89
N VAL A 295 -18.47 -1.31 3.50
CA VAL A 295 -17.12 -0.77 3.22
C VAL A 295 -16.66 -1.08 1.81
N GLY A 296 -17.04 -2.21 1.21
CA GLY A 296 -16.69 -2.55 -0.18
C GLY A 296 -17.15 -1.53 -1.22
N GLU A 297 -18.19 -0.74 -0.90
CA GLU A 297 -18.68 0.35 -1.75
C GLU A 297 -17.64 1.48 -1.96
N TRP A 298 -16.59 1.57 -1.13
CA TRP A 298 -15.58 2.60 -1.30
C TRP A 298 -14.96 2.58 -2.70
N SER A 299 -14.81 1.40 -3.27
CA SER A 299 -14.23 1.22 -4.61
C SER A 299 -15.14 1.77 -5.71
N THR A 300 -16.47 1.60 -5.58
CA THR A 300 -17.48 2.21 -6.47
C THR A 300 -17.49 3.73 -6.35
N LEU A 301 -17.44 4.26 -5.12
CA LEU A 301 -17.35 5.70 -4.85
C LEU A 301 -16.09 6.30 -5.45
N LEU A 302 -14.95 5.60 -5.33
CA LEU A 302 -13.70 6.00 -5.99
C LEU A 302 -13.86 6.11 -7.52
N LEU A 303 -14.49 5.13 -8.17
CA LEU A 303 -14.72 5.20 -9.63
C LEU A 303 -15.57 6.40 -10.02
N HIS A 304 -16.60 6.72 -9.24
CA HIS A 304 -17.43 7.89 -9.46
C HIS A 304 -16.61 9.18 -9.33
N TRP A 305 -15.80 9.30 -8.28
CA TRP A 305 -14.93 10.43 -8.05
C TRP A 305 -13.88 10.61 -9.17
N LEU A 306 -13.24 9.52 -9.61
CA LEU A 306 -12.25 9.54 -10.69
C LEU A 306 -12.87 10.03 -12.02
N ARG A 307 -14.11 9.62 -12.31
CA ARG A 307 -14.84 10.09 -13.50
C ARG A 307 -15.25 11.56 -13.39
N ALA A 308 -15.79 11.96 -12.25
CA ALA A 308 -16.18 13.35 -11.98
C ALA A 308 -15.01 14.32 -12.17
N ASN A 309 -13.81 13.89 -11.76
CA ASN A 309 -12.57 14.66 -11.90
C ASN A 309 -11.83 14.42 -13.24
N LYS A 310 -12.39 13.65 -14.17
CA LYS A 310 -11.85 13.37 -15.51
C LYS A 310 -10.50 12.61 -15.52
N PHE A 311 -10.18 11.92 -14.43
CA PHE A 311 -9.03 11.00 -14.36
C PHE A 311 -9.33 9.67 -15.05
N LEU A 312 -10.60 9.27 -15.09
CA LEU A 312 -11.08 8.10 -15.80
C LEU A 312 -12.16 8.55 -16.82
N PRO A 313 -12.17 8.01 -18.05
CA PRO A 313 -13.25 8.30 -18.99
C PRO A 313 -14.59 7.73 -18.47
N ASN A 314 -15.71 8.35 -18.91
CA ASN A 314 -17.02 7.78 -18.68
C ASN A 314 -17.17 6.48 -19.48
N PRO A 315 -17.89 5.47 -18.98
CA PRO A 315 -18.25 4.32 -19.79
C PRO A 315 -19.09 4.78 -20.99
N ASN A 316 -18.78 4.22 -22.15
CA ASN A 316 -19.57 4.44 -23.39
C ASN A 316 -20.97 3.83 -23.25
#